data_c5620e6c8e06788459b1a97e493128a8
#
_entry.id   c5620e6c8e06788459b1a97e493128a8
#
_cell.length_a   1.000
_cell.length_b   1.000
_cell.length_c   1.000
_cell.angle_alpha   90.00
_cell.angle_beta   90.00
_cell.angle_gamma   90.00
#
_symmetry.space_group_name_H-M   'P 1'
#
loop_
_entity.id
_entity.type
_entity.pdbx_description
1 polymer ?
#
loop_
_entity_poly.entity_id
_entity_poly.type
_entity_poly.pdbx_seq_one_letter_code
_entity_poly.pdbx_strand_id
1 'polypeptide(L)'
;MREVSLKVCADNPTSLNAYAEAGRAAGRPVTVVIECDTGQKRAGVATPNETVALAKIVQDDPWLEFGGLMFYPPLDGWPATQEFFDTTQAGLSSLSLAPKIISTGGTPNLKNLGLLDGATEHRSGTSIFNDRMMMAAGVADIEDCALTVYTSVVSRAEDTRGILDAGSKTFTPDTGGLDGFG
;
A
#
# COMPACT_ATOMS: atom_id res chain seq x y z
N MET A 1 20.93 -10.11 8.46
CA MET A 1 20.07 -8.96 8.86
C MET A 1 20.86 -7.74 9.41
N ARG A 2 22.16 -7.83 9.62
CA ARG A 2 22.94 -6.64 10.08
C ARG A 2 23.17 -5.60 8.98
N GLU A 3 22.94 -5.94 7.73
CA GLU A 3 23.23 -5.11 6.55
C GLU A 3 21.99 -4.44 5.93
N VAL A 4 20.79 -4.72 6.46
CA VAL A 4 19.54 -4.19 5.92
C VAL A 4 18.89 -3.26 6.93
N SER A 5 18.52 -2.05 6.49
CA SER A 5 17.64 -1.15 7.24
C SER A 5 16.20 -1.61 7.07
N LEU A 6 15.71 -2.42 8.01
CA LEU A 6 14.35 -2.94 8.01
C LEU A 6 13.41 -1.96 8.72
N LYS A 7 12.28 -1.69 8.08
CA LYS A 7 11.13 -1.01 8.67
C LYS A 7 9.94 -1.96 8.66
N VAL A 8 9.16 -1.96 9.71
CA VAL A 8 7.97 -2.82 9.84
C VAL A 8 6.73 -1.97 10.08
N CYS A 9 5.56 -2.47 9.67
CA CYS A 9 4.29 -1.80 9.90
C CYS A 9 3.59 -2.40 11.11
N ALA A 10 2.88 -1.56 11.86
CA ALA A 10 2.02 -2.00 12.95
C ALA A 10 0.74 -1.15 13.02
N ASP A 11 -0.35 -1.78 13.44
CA ASP A 11 -1.65 -1.17 13.67
C ASP A 11 -2.26 -1.58 15.03
N ASN A 12 -1.49 -2.29 15.86
CA ASN A 12 -1.96 -2.76 17.15
C ASN A 12 -0.80 -2.97 18.15
N PRO A 13 -1.09 -2.95 19.48
CA PRO A 13 -0.05 -3.11 20.50
C PRO A 13 0.59 -4.51 20.52
N THR A 14 -0.12 -5.56 20.09
CA THR A 14 0.42 -6.94 20.10
C THR A 14 1.59 -7.04 19.13
N SER A 15 1.47 -6.46 17.93
CA SER A 15 2.55 -6.41 16.95
C SER A 15 3.74 -5.60 17.48
N LEU A 16 3.49 -4.46 18.14
CA LEU A 16 4.53 -3.64 18.73
C LEU A 16 5.33 -4.40 19.78
N ASN A 17 4.65 -5.12 20.68
CA ASN A 17 5.31 -5.93 21.70
C ASN A 17 6.21 -7.02 21.08
N ALA A 18 5.72 -7.72 20.04
CA ALA A 18 6.52 -8.73 19.34
C ALA A 18 7.75 -8.10 18.65
N TYR A 19 7.62 -6.91 18.08
CA TYR A 19 8.75 -6.20 17.48
C TYR A 19 9.76 -5.73 18.53
N ALA A 20 9.32 -5.27 19.70
CA ALA A 20 10.19 -4.91 20.81
C ALA A 20 10.99 -6.11 21.33
N GLU A 21 10.34 -7.28 21.46
CA GLU A 21 11.02 -8.54 21.83
C GLU A 21 12.08 -8.93 20.78
N ALA A 22 11.75 -8.83 19.48
CA ALA A 22 12.68 -9.09 18.40
C ALA A 22 13.87 -8.10 18.39
N GLY A 23 13.59 -6.82 18.65
CA GLY A 23 14.61 -5.78 18.77
C GLY A 23 15.57 -6.05 19.92
N ARG A 24 15.02 -6.42 21.09
CA ARG A 24 15.82 -6.80 22.27
C ARG A 24 16.69 -8.02 21.98
N ALA A 25 16.13 -9.07 21.36
CA ALA A 25 16.88 -10.25 20.99
C ALA A 25 17.99 -9.96 19.95
N ALA A 26 17.75 -9.02 19.05
CA ALA A 26 18.73 -8.59 18.04
C ALA A 26 19.75 -7.57 18.55
N GLY A 27 19.55 -6.99 19.75
CA GLY A 27 20.39 -5.96 20.33
C GLY A 27 20.34 -4.61 19.60
N ARG A 28 19.22 -4.32 18.90
CA ARG A 28 19.01 -3.05 18.17
C ARG A 28 17.51 -2.73 18.04
N PRO A 29 17.14 -1.43 18.06
CA PRO A 29 15.75 -1.05 17.87
C PRO A 29 15.20 -1.45 16.49
N VAL A 30 13.90 -1.69 16.44
CA VAL A 30 13.14 -1.91 15.22
C VAL A 30 12.43 -0.62 14.85
N THR A 31 12.63 -0.16 13.63
CA THR A 31 11.92 1.03 13.12
C THR A 31 10.50 0.64 12.73
N VAL A 32 9.51 1.28 13.34
CA VAL A 32 8.07 1.03 13.14
C VAL A 32 7.42 2.19 12.39
N VAL A 33 6.64 1.86 11.38
CA VAL A 33 5.73 2.76 10.67
C VAL A 33 4.30 2.35 11.05
N ILE A 34 3.51 3.29 11.57
CA ILE A 34 2.13 2.98 11.99
C ILE A 34 1.22 3.04 10.76
N GLU A 35 0.47 1.98 10.53
CA GLU A 35 -0.51 1.90 9.46
C GLU A 35 -1.83 2.53 9.89
N CYS A 36 -2.36 3.43 9.04
CA CYS A 36 -3.57 4.20 9.28
C CYS A 36 -4.60 3.89 8.20
N ASP A 37 -5.82 3.50 8.60
CA ASP A 37 -6.93 3.28 7.68
C ASP A 37 -7.73 4.58 7.50
N THR A 38 -7.70 5.12 6.30
CA THR A 38 -8.43 6.33 5.92
C THR A 38 -9.59 6.04 4.97
N GLY A 39 -10.14 4.81 5.04
CA GLY A 39 -11.37 4.44 4.34
C GLY A 39 -11.31 3.16 3.51
N GLN A 40 -10.14 2.52 3.37
CA GLN A 40 -10.02 1.23 2.68
C GLN A 40 -10.65 0.06 3.47
N LYS A 41 -10.76 0.20 4.78
CA LYS A 41 -11.31 -0.84 5.68
C LYS A 41 -10.59 -2.20 5.52
N ARG A 42 -9.26 -2.14 5.39
CA ARG A 42 -8.42 -3.32 5.20
C ARG A 42 -7.50 -3.58 6.40
N ALA A 43 -6.58 -2.68 6.64
CA ALA A 43 -5.62 -2.70 7.73
C ALA A 43 -5.32 -1.27 8.16
N GLY A 44 -4.83 -1.12 9.39
CA GLY A 44 -4.51 0.18 9.98
C GLY A 44 -5.50 0.61 11.06
N VAL A 45 -5.05 1.49 11.93
CA VAL A 45 -5.90 2.10 12.96
C VAL A 45 -6.87 3.10 12.34
N ALA A 46 -8.09 3.14 12.88
CA ALA A 46 -9.19 3.89 12.28
C ALA A 46 -9.23 5.37 12.69
N THR A 47 -8.47 5.77 13.73
CA THR A 47 -8.52 7.13 14.26
C THR A 47 -7.14 7.73 14.52
N PRO A 48 -7.00 9.07 14.39
CA PRO A 48 -5.78 9.77 14.77
C PRO A 48 -5.35 9.51 16.23
N ASN A 49 -6.30 9.40 17.15
CA ASN A 49 -6.00 9.16 18.57
C ASN A 49 -5.37 7.77 18.78
N GLU A 50 -5.84 6.74 18.09
CA GLU A 50 -5.23 5.41 18.12
C GLU A 50 -3.82 5.44 17.55
N THR A 51 -3.60 6.19 16.46
CA THR A 51 -2.26 6.39 15.88
C THR A 51 -1.30 7.01 16.90
N VAL A 52 -1.73 8.08 17.58
CA VAL A 52 -0.92 8.77 18.60
C VAL A 52 -0.66 7.85 19.80
N ALA A 53 -1.65 7.04 20.20
CA ALA A 53 -1.48 6.08 21.29
C ALA A 53 -0.43 5.01 20.93
N LEU A 54 -0.44 4.47 19.71
CA LEU A 54 0.59 3.53 19.25
C LEU A 54 1.97 4.19 19.15
N ALA A 55 2.04 5.43 18.64
CA ALA A 55 3.29 6.17 18.58
C ALA A 55 3.90 6.39 19.98
N LYS A 56 3.06 6.62 20.97
CA LYS A 56 3.52 6.70 22.36
C LYS A 56 4.08 5.38 22.88
N ILE A 57 3.45 4.24 22.58
CA ILE A 57 3.98 2.92 22.93
C ILE A 57 5.38 2.73 22.29
N VAL A 58 5.51 3.09 21.00
CA VAL A 58 6.81 3.03 20.31
C VAL A 58 7.85 3.93 20.98
N GLN A 59 7.48 5.13 21.38
CA GLN A 59 8.37 6.07 22.03
C GLN A 59 8.83 5.59 23.41
N ASP A 60 7.95 4.92 24.16
CA ASP A 60 8.22 4.48 25.53
C ASP A 60 9.10 3.20 25.59
N ASP A 61 9.26 2.46 24.50
CA ASP A 61 10.04 1.22 24.44
C ASP A 61 11.41 1.45 23.77
N PRO A 62 12.54 1.20 24.46
CA PRO A 62 13.89 1.45 23.93
C PRO A 62 14.28 0.52 22.76
N TRP A 63 13.50 -0.52 22.49
CA TRP A 63 13.72 -1.46 21.39
C TRP A 63 12.87 -1.15 20.16
N LEU A 64 12.12 -0.05 20.18
CA LEU A 64 11.36 0.47 19.06
C LEU A 64 11.83 1.86 18.67
N GLU A 65 11.71 2.21 17.40
CA GLU A 65 11.96 3.54 16.86
C GLU A 65 10.76 3.98 16.02
N PHE A 66 10.19 5.15 16.31
CA PHE A 66 9.12 5.71 15.49
C PHE A 66 9.67 6.19 14.15
N GLY A 67 9.31 5.48 13.07
CA GLY A 67 9.71 5.81 11.71
C GLY A 67 8.75 6.76 11.01
N GLY A 68 7.45 6.65 11.27
CA GLY A 68 6.43 7.47 10.61
C GLY A 68 5.07 6.81 10.45
N LEU A 69 4.36 7.21 9.41
CA LEU A 69 2.98 6.84 9.13
C LEU A 69 2.86 6.22 7.74
N MET A 70 1.91 5.29 7.60
CA MET A 70 1.60 4.64 6.34
C MET A 70 0.09 4.71 6.05
N PHE A 71 -0.25 5.11 4.83
CA PHE A 71 -1.61 5.25 4.35
C PHE A 71 -1.81 4.47 3.05
N TYR A 72 -3.02 3.97 2.84
CA TYR A 72 -3.47 3.45 1.56
C TYR A 72 -4.84 4.05 1.24
N PRO A 73 -4.89 5.31 0.78
CA PRO A 73 -6.15 6.01 0.56
C PRO A 73 -7.01 5.35 -0.53
N PRO A 74 -8.35 5.33 -0.41
CA PRO A 74 -9.23 5.17 -1.56
C PRO A 74 -8.96 6.25 -2.62
N LEU A 75 -9.36 6.00 -3.87
CA LEU A 75 -9.13 6.97 -4.97
C LEU A 75 -9.72 8.35 -4.69
N ASP A 76 -10.85 8.40 -4.02
CA ASP A 76 -11.59 9.59 -3.62
C ASP A 76 -11.38 10.00 -2.15
N GLY A 77 -10.55 9.25 -1.40
CA GLY A 77 -10.34 9.41 0.04
C GLY A 77 -9.26 10.41 0.46
N TRP A 78 -8.67 11.14 -0.46
CA TRP A 78 -7.51 12.01 -0.18
C TRP A 78 -7.81 13.17 0.78
N PRO A 79 -8.95 13.87 0.69
CA PRO A 79 -9.30 14.91 1.68
C PRO A 79 -9.41 14.37 3.11
N ALA A 80 -10.06 13.21 3.28
CA ALA A 80 -10.16 12.55 4.58
C ALA A 80 -8.79 12.07 5.09
N THR A 81 -7.92 11.62 4.18
CA THR A 81 -6.55 11.22 4.53
C THR A 81 -5.72 12.42 4.99
N GLN A 82 -5.86 13.57 4.35
CA GLN A 82 -5.19 14.81 4.79
C GLN A 82 -5.67 15.24 6.17
N GLU A 83 -6.99 15.26 6.41
CA GLU A 83 -7.57 15.61 7.72
C GLU A 83 -7.10 14.66 8.83
N PHE A 84 -7.06 13.35 8.54
CA PHE A 84 -6.53 12.35 9.45
C PHE A 84 -5.05 12.62 9.77
N PHE A 85 -4.25 12.90 8.74
CA PHE A 85 -2.83 13.20 8.89
C PHE A 85 -2.59 14.45 9.71
N ASP A 86 -3.28 15.55 9.42
CA ASP A 86 -3.13 16.83 10.12
C ASP A 86 -3.47 16.69 11.61
N THR A 87 -4.56 15.98 11.91
CA THR A 87 -4.97 15.69 13.28
C THR A 87 -3.95 14.82 14.01
N THR A 88 -3.45 13.78 13.33
CA THR A 88 -2.39 12.91 13.86
C THR A 88 -1.11 13.69 14.13
N GLN A 89 -0.70 14.54 13.19
CA GLN A 89 0.51 15.35 13.32
C GLN A 89 0.45 16.30 14.51
N ALA A 90 -0.70 16.92 14.76
CA ALA A 90 -0.92 17.75 15.94
C ALA A 90 -0.75 16.94 17.24
N GLY A 91 -1.30 15.72 17.30
CA GLY A 91 -1.13 14.82 18.43
C GLY A 91 0.32 14.36 18.63
N LEU A 92 1.00 13.97 17.55
CA LEU A 92 2.42 13.57 17.59
C LEU A 92 3.32 14.72 18.06
N SER A 93 3.02 15.94 17.67
CA SER A 93 3.77 17.13 18.11
C SER A 93 3.72 17.31 19.62
N SER A 94 2.61 16.95 20.27
CA SER A 94 2.49 16.98 21.75
C SER A 94 3.43 15.97 22.44
N LEU A 95 3.81 14.91 21.73
CA LEU A 95 4.79 13.91 22.16
C LEU A 95 6.23 14.26 21.72
N SER A 96 6.45 15.40 21.08
CA SER A 96 7.71 15.76 20.43
C SER A 96 8.17 14.74 19.37
N LEU A 97 7.21 14.06 18.73
CA LEU A 97 7.44 13.15 17.64
C LEU A 97 7.13 13.83 16.29
N ALA A 98 7.97 13.54 15.29
CA ALA A 98 7.74 13.93 13.91
C ALA A 98 7.93 12.71 13.00
N PRO A 99 6.97 12.39 12.12
CA PRO A 99 7.12 11.28 11.18
C PRO A 99 8.22 11.62 10.16
N LYS A 100 9.26 10.78 10.08
CA LYS A 100 10.30 10.87 9.03
C LYS A 100 9.79 10.29 7.72
N ILE A 101 8.86 9.33 7.81
CA ILE A 101 8.24 8.64 6.69
C ILE A 101 6.75 8.94 6.71
N ILE A 102 6.25 9.44 5.59
CA ILE A 102 4.83 9.62 5.31
C ILE A 102 4.59 8.88 4.01
N SER A 103 4.17 7.62 4.13
CA SER A 103 4.12 6.67 3.04
C SER A 103 2.69 6.51 2.54
N THR A 104 2.45 6.77 1.26
CA THR A 104 1.18 6.49 0.60
C THR A 104 1.29 5.25 -0.28
N GLY A 105 0.19 4.76 -0.85
CA GLY A 105 0.24 3.57 -1.68
C GLY A 105 -0.92 3.39 -2.64
N GLY A 106 -0.72 2.42 -3.53
CA GLY A 106 -1.67 2.02 -4.56
C GLY A 106 -1.32 2.52 -5.95
N THR A 107 -1.07 1.60 -6.89
CA THR A 107 -0.81 1.98 -8.29
C THR A 107 -1.91 2.83 -8.90
N PRO A 108 -3.23 2.59 -8.64
CA PRO A 108 -4.29 3.48 -9.11
C PRO A 108 -4.16 4.93 -8.64
N ASN A 109 -3.44 5.15 -7.54
CA ASN A 109 -3.23 6.47 -6.93
C ASN A 109 -2.01 7.24 -7.51
N LEU A 110 -1.34 6.75 -8.54
CA LEU A 110 -0.16 7.42 -9.11
C LEU A 110 -0.44 8.86 -9.58
N LYS A 111 -1.63 9.15 -10.08
CA LYS A 111 -2.03 10.51 -10.47
C LYS A 111 -2.28 11.44 -9.27
N ASN A 112 -2.39 10.87 -8.08
CA ASN A 112 -2.75 11.57 -6.84
C ASN A 112 -1.54 11.82 -5.93
N LEU A 113 -0.30 11.61 -6.39
CA LEU A 113 0.95 11.71 -5.61
C LEU A 113 1.14 13.10 -5.04
N GLY A 114 0.57 14.05 -5.11
CA GLY A 114 0.74 15.37 -4.47
C GLY A 114 -0.41 15.76 -3.57
N LEU A 115 -1.40 14.86 -3.39
CA LEU A 115 -2.63 15.19 -2.66
C LEU A 115 -2.52 15.02 -1.14
N LEU A 116 -1.45 14.41 -0.64
CA LEU A 116 -1.12 14.40 0.80
C LEU A 116 0.11 15.27 1.02
N ASP A 117 -0.08 16.38 1.70
CA ASP A 117 1.01 17.31 2.03
C ASP A 117 2.03 16.62 2.92
N GLY A 118 3.31 16.73 2.53
CA GLY A 118 4.41 16.13 3.27
C GLY A 118 4.64 14.64 3.00
N ALA A 119 3.92 14.01 2.06
CA ALA A 119 4.22 12.63 1.66
C ALA A 119 5.68 12.50 1.18
N THR A 120 6.38 11.48 1.71
CA THR A 120 7.81 11.26 1.45
C THR A 120 8.07 10.10 0.50
N GLU A 121 7.13 9.18 0.38
CA GLU A 121 7.24 8.01 -0.50
C GLU A 121 5.87 7.49 -0.93
N HIS A 122 5.85 6.75 -2.05
CA HIS A 122 4.67 6.07 -2.55
C HIS A 122 4.99 4.64 -2.95
N ARG A 123 4.10 3.71 -2.61
CA ARG A 123 4.26 2.28 -2.88
C ARG A 123 3.34 1.88 -4.02
N SER A 124 3.89 1.81 -5.23
CA SER A 124 3.19 1.32 -6.42
C SER A 124 3.76 -0.04 -6.82
N GLY A 125 3.01 -1.12 -6.64
CA GLY A 125 3.45 -2.48 -6.97
C GLY A 125 3.10 -2.88 -8.40
N THR A 126 1.83 -2.76 -8.78
CA THR A 126 1.31 -3.17 -10.09
C THR A 126 1.93 -2.40 -11.25
N SER A 127 2.47 -1.19 -11.00
CA SER A 127 3.14 -0.36 -12.02
C SER A 127 4.33 -1.03 -12.71
N ILE A 128 4.86 -2.13 -12.16
CA ILE A 128 5.96 -2.89 -12.79
C ILE A 128 5.48 -3.63 -14.04
N PHE A 129 4.24 -4.11 -14.03
CA PHE A 129 3.65 -4.90 -15.12
C PHE A 129 2.46 -4.20 -15.75
N ASN A 130 1.73 -3.42 -14.98
CA ASN A 130 0.42 -2.87 -15.28
C ASN A 130 -0.59 -3.95 -15.73
N ASP A 131 -1.83 -3.57 -15.88
CA ASP A 131 -2.92 -4.43 -16.30
C ASP A 131 -4.14 -3.60 -16.69
N ARG A 132 -5.23 -4.25 -17.10
CA ARG A 132 -6.48 -3.58 -17.45
C ARG A 132 -7.10 -2.76 -16.32
N MET A 133 -6.88 -3.14 -15.05
CA MET A 133 -7.37 -2.35 -13.91
C MET A 133 -6.63 -1.01 -13.82
N MET A 134 -5.33 -1.01 -14.13
CA MET A 134 -4.52 0.22 -14.19
C MET A 134 -4.91 1.10 -15.37
N MET A 135 -5.26 0.49 -16.51
CA MET A 135 -5.82 1.22 -17.65
C MET A 135 -7.18 1.84 -17.30
N ALA A 136 -8.07 1.09 -16.65
CA ALA A 136 -9.37 1.59 -16.21
C ALA A 136 -9.24 2.72 -15.16
N ALA A 137 -8.22 2.67 -14.31
CA ALA A 137 -7.87 3.75 -13.38
C ALA A 137 -7.20 4.94 -14.09
N GLY A 138 -6.90 4.82 -15.38
CA GLY A 138 -6.29 5.85 -16.20
C GLY A 138 -4.84 6.15 -15.86
N VAL A 139 -4.11 5.21 -15.26
CA VAL A 139 -2.69 5.36 -14.86
C VAL A 139 -1.73 4.59 -15.78
N ALA A 140 -2.25 3.83 -16.73
CA ALA A 140 -1.49 3.09 -17.74
C ALA A 140 -2.26 3.01 -19.05
N ASP A 141 -1.56 2.80 -20.16
CA ASP A 141 -2.10 2.45 -21.47
C ASP A 141 -1.73 0.99 -21.81
N ILE A 142 -2.24 0.46 -22.92
CA ILE A 142 -1.98 -0.94 -23.32
C ILE A 142 -0.49 -1.21 -23.54
N GLU A 143 0.23 -0.22 -24.04
CA GLU A 143 1.67 -0.27 -24.30
C GLU A 143 2.50 -0.36 -23.01
N ASP A 144 1.93 0.06 -21.88
CA ASP A 144 2.56 -0.03 -20.56
C ASP A 144 2.38 -1.40 -19.90
N CYS A 145 1.55 -2.29 -20.48
CA CYS A 145 1.32 -3.63 -19.97
C CYS A 145 2.46 -4.56 -20.40
N ALA A 146 3.32 -4.93 -19.45
CA ALA A 146 4.53 -5.71 -19.73
C ALA A 146 4.29 -7.20 -19.93
N LEU A 147 3.16 -7.76 -19.45
CA LEU A 147 2.85 -9.17 -19.60
C LEU A 147 2.08 -9.42 -20.88
N THR A 148 2.57 -10.36 -21.68
CA THR A 148 1.91 -10.86 -22.90
C THR A 148 1.80 -12.38 -22.84
N VAL A 149 0.76 -12.91 -23.44
CA VAL A 149 0.55 -14.35 -23.58
C VAL A 149 0.65 -14.73 -25.06
N TYR A 150 1.64 -15.57 -25.38
CA TYR A 150 1.74 -16.16 -26.70
C TYR A 150 0.75 -17.32 -26.81
N THR A 151 -0.08 -17.31 -27.82
CA THR A 151 -1.15 -18.29 -28.03
C THR A 151 -1.28 -18.61 -29.51
N SER A 152 -1.79 -19.81 -29.83
CA SER A 152 -2.05 -20.27 -31.17
C SER A 152 -3.54 -20.34 -31.45
N VAL A 153 -3.96 -20.00 -32.67
CA VAL A 153 -5.30 -20.27 -33.15
C VAL A 153 -5.39 -21.76 -33.50
N VAL A 154 -6.09 -22.53 -32.67
CA VAL A 154 -6.20 -23.99 -32.83
C VAL A 154 -7.41 -24.43 -33.68
N SER A 155 -8.38 -23.54 -33.88
CA SER A 155 -9.51 -23.75 -34.73
C SER A 155 -10.07 -22.44 -35.30
N ARG A 156 -10.38 -22.43 -36.57
CA ARG A 156 -11.08 -21.35 -37.26
C ARG A 156 -12.07 -21.94 -38.24
N ALA A 157 -13.14 -22.57 -37.72
CA ALA A 157 -14.17 -23.22 -38.52
C ALA A 157 -15.13 -22.22 -39.18
N GLU A 158 -15.18 -20.98 -38.69
CA GLU A 158 -16.05 -19.90 -39.17
C GLU A 158 -15.24 -18.61 -39.34
N ASP A 159 -15.69 -17.74 -40.23
CA ASP A 159 -14.97 -16.48 -40.52
C ASP A 159 -14.94 -15.49 -39.34
N THR A 160 -15.96 -15.62 -38.47
CA THR A 160 -16.13 -14.68 -37.34
C THR A 160 -15.68 -15.25 -35.99
N ARG A 161 -15.24 -16.53 -35.95
CA ARG A 161 -14.83 -17.20 -34.71
C ARG A 161 -13.47 -17.88 -34.84
N GLY A 162 -12.55 -17.56 -33.96
CA GLY A 162 -11.29 -18.28 -33.76
C GLY A 162 -11.22 -18.83 -32.33
N ILE A 163 -10.67 -20.05 -32.18
CA ILE A 163 -10.41 -20.68 -30.89
C ILE A 163 -8.92 -20.64 -30.63
N LEU A 164 -8.55 -20.14 -29.47
CA LEU A 164 -7.17 -20.08 -28.99
C LEU A 164 -6.89 -21.23 -28.02
N ASP A 165 -5.64 -21.66 -27.89
CA ASP A 165 -5.22 -22.62 -26.89
C ASP A 165 -5.00 -21.98 -25.51
N ALA A 166 -4.97 -20.64 -25.41
CA ALA A 166 -5.01 -19.89 -24.18
C ALA A 166 -6.47 -19.48 -23.83
N GLY A 167 -6.86 -19.74 -22.60
CA GLY A 167 -8.19 -19.40 -22.08
C GLY A 167 -8.13 -19.01 -20.62
N SER A 168 -9.25 -19.13 -19.89
CA SER A 168 -9.36 -18.73 -18.48
C SER A 168 -8.35 -19.40 -17.53
N LYS A 169 -7.76 -20.54 -17.92
CA LYS A 169 -6.71 -21.22 -17.16
C LYS A 169 -5.33 -20.58 -17.35
N THR A 170 -5.14 -19.86 -18.44
CA THR A 170 -3.89 -19.13 -18.75
C THR A 170 -4.02 -17.69 -18.28
N PHE A 171 -5.18 -17.08 -18.54
CA PHE A 171 -5.54 -15.76 -18.01
C PHE A 171 -6.21 -15.91 -16.64
N THR A 172 -6.39 -14.83 -15.93
CA THR A 172 -7.10 -14.85 -14.64
C THR A 172 -8.62 -14.92 -14.83
N PRO A 173 -9.36 -15.60 -13.95
CA PRO A 173 -10.82 -15.45 -13.86
C PRO A 173 -11.23 -14.18 -13.09
N ASP A 174 -10.29 -13.50 -12.42
CA ASP A 174 -10.54 -12.25 -11.73
C ASP A 174 -10.54 -11.10 -12.75
N THR A 175 -11.73 -10.63 -13.08
CA THR A 175 -11.91 -9.52 -14.02
C THR A 175 -11.79 -8.14 -13.35
N GLY A 176 -11.65 -8.08 -12.02
CA GLY A 176 -11.65 -6.82 -11.27
C GLY A 176 -12.93 -6.01 -11.43
N GLY A 177 -14.04 -6.66 -11.80
CA GLY A 177 -15.33 -6.00 -12.09
C GLY A 177 -15.39 -5.28 -13.43
N LEU A 178 -14.40 -5.47 -14.30
CA LEU A 178 -14.38 -4.88 -15.64
C LEU A 178 -15.06 -5.78 -16.66
N ASP A 179 -15.79 -5.18 -17.59
CA ASP A 179 -16.39 -5.86 -18.75
C ASP A 179 -15.36 -6.10 -19.86
N GLY A 180 -15.69 -7.05 -20.77
CA GLY A 180 -14.91 -7.27 -21.99
C GLY A 180 -13.60 -8.01 -21.79
N PHE A 181 -13.50 -8.84 -20.76
CA PHE A 181 -12.52 -9.92 -20.70
C PHE A 181 -13.00 -11.05 -21.61
N GLY A 182 -12.35 -11.24 -22.73
CA GLY A 182 -12.62 -12.27 -23.68
C GLY A 182 -11.91 -13.56 -23.39
#